data_889221b3ebc67283723f70c9ce067bf3
#
_entry.id   889221b3ebc67283723f70c9ce067bf3
#
_cell.length_a   1.000
_cell.length_b   1.000
_cell.length_c   1.000
_cell.angle_alpha   90.00
_cell.angle_beta   90.00
_cell.angle_gamma   90.00
#
_symmetry.space_group_name_H-M   'P 1'
#
loop_
_entity.id
_entity.type
_entity.pdbx_description
1 polymer ?
#
loop_
_entity_poly.entity_id
_entity_poly.type
_entity_poly.pdbx_seq_one_letter_code
_entity_poly.pdbx_strand_id
1 'polypeptide(L)'
;KVLEMVTGQKSVQTLSKTVNRDLGIREGMPLGCKVTLRGENAEKFLARALSIRENRVYEYSFDKEGNMSFGISDYTDFDGMKYDPEIGIFGMDVNVVIRRKGGERVERRALLRKSIPKEHRVGRDEAIQFMKDKYNVQVIE
;
A
#
# COMPACT_ATOMS: atom_id res chain seq x y z
N LYS A 1 -11.88 -11.85 1.05
CA LYS A 1 -11.80 -12.57 -0.24
C LYS A 1 -11.04 -11.77 -1.29
N VAL A 2 -11.48 -10.55 -1.70
CA VAL A 2 -10.86 -9.78 -2.79
C VAL A 2 -9.36 -9.57 -2.61
N LEU A 3 -8.93 -9.08 -1.45
CA LEU A 3 -7.50 -8.88 -1.16
C LEU A 3 -6.71 -10.18 -1.21
N GLU A 4 -7.27 -11.28 -0.73
CA GLU A 4 -6.62 -12.59 -0.78
C GLU A 4 -6.47 -13.11 -2.21
N MET A 5 -7.48 -12.90 -3.05
CA MET A 5 -7.43 -13.27 -4.46
C MET A 5 -6.37 -12.48 -5.24
N VAL A 6 -6.26 -11.18 -4.95
CA VAL A 6 -5.34 -10.29 -5.66
C VAL A 6 -3.90 -10.44 -5.16
N THR A 7 -3.70 -10.55 -3.85
CA THR A 7 -2.36 -10.59 -3.25
C THR A 7 -1.83 -12.00 -3.01
N GLY A 8 -2.69 -12.99 -2.95
CA GLY A 8 -2.32 -14.36 -2.58
C GLY A 8 -1.98 -14.55 -1.10
N GLN A 9 -2.17 -13.54 -0.28
CA GLN A 9 -1.90 -13.56 1.16
C GLN A 9 -3.17 -13.29 1.95
N LYS A 10 -3.32 -13.94 3.11
CA LYS A 10 -4.48 -13.77 3.97
C LYS A 10 -4.60 -12.34 4.47
N SER A 11 -5.81 -11.80 4.35
CA SER A 11 -6.14 -10.45 4.82
C SER A 11 -6.44 -10.43 6.32
N VAL A 12 -6.27 -9.27 6.92
CA VAL A 12 -6.62 -8.99 8.32
C VAL A 12 -7.74 -7.96 8.36
N GLN A 13 -8.76 -8.24 9.16
CA GLN A 13 -9.84 -7.28 9.38
C GLN A 13 -9.37 -6.14 10.28
N THR A 14 -9.75 -4.93 9.93
CA THR A 14 -9.52 -3.75 10.76
C THR A 14 -10.75 -3.49 11.61
N LEU A 15 -10.55 -3.36 12.93
CA LEU A 15 -11.61 -3.15 13.89
C LEU A 15 -11.71 -1.68 14.31
N SER A 16 -12.91 -1.22 14.58
CA SER A 16 -13.12 0.13 15.10
C SER A 16 -12.55 0.26 16.51
N LYS A 17 -11.87 1.37 16.76
CA LYS A 17 -11.33 1.75 18.09
C LYS A 17 -12.25 2.72 18.85
N THR A 18 -13.21 3.31 18.16
CA THR A 18 -14.08 4.35 18.69
C THR A 18 -15.54 4.06 18.38
N VAL A 19 -16.42 4.70 19.13
CA VAL A 19 -17.87 4.67 18.89
C VAL A 19 -18.25 5.91 18.11
N ASN A 20 -18.95 5.74 17.01
CA ASN A 20 -19.55 6.85 16.25
C ASN A 20 -21.04 6.53 16.02
N ARG A 21 -21.91 7.25 16.69
CA ARG A 21 -23.36 7.02 16.64
C ARG A 21 -23.97 7.39 15.29
N ASP A 22 -23.45 8.43 14.66
CA ASP A 22 -23.99 8.96 13.39
C ASP A 22 -23.76 7.95 12.24
N LEU A 23 -22.68 7.19 12.30
CA LEU A 23 -22.35 6.13 11.34
C LEU A 23 -22.76 4.73 11.81
N GLY A 24 -23.35 4.60 13.00
CA GLY A 24 -23.73 3.30 13.56
C GLY A 24 -22.54 2.41 13.93
N ILE A 25 -21.35 2.98 14.17
CA ILE A 25 -20.13 2.26 14.45
C ILE A 25 -19.96 2.05 15.95
N ARG A 26 -19.68 0.80 16.35
CA ARG A 26 -19.34 0.42 17.72
C ARG A 26 -17.89 0.00 17.82
N GLU A 27 -17.31 0.11 19.00
CA GLU A 27 -15.97 -0.40 19.28
C GLU A 27 -15.89 -1.91 19.03
N GLY A 28 -14.82 -2.37 18.38
CA GLY A 28 -14.61 -3.76 17.98
C GLY A 28 -15.35 -4.21 16.71
N MET A 29 -16.13 -3.33 16.09
CA MET A 29 -16.83 -3.65 14.85
C MET A 29 -15.84 -3.70 13.67
N PRO A 30 -15.90 -4.72 12.78
CA PRO A 30 -15.07 -4.76 11.59
C PRO A 30 -15.46 -3.65 10.61
N LEU A 31 -14.51 -2.82 10.23
CA LEU A 31 -14.72 -1.69 9.31
C LEU A 31 -14.14 -1.93 7.92
N GLY A 32 -13.05 -2.68 7.83
CA GLY A 32 -12.36 -2.91 6.58
C GLY A 32 -11.35 -4.05 6.67
N CYS A 33 -10.57 -4.20 5.62
CA CYS A 33 -9.53 -5.23 5.54
C CYS A 33 -8.23 -4.62 5.03
N LYS A 34 -7.11 -5.17 5.48
CA LYS A 34 -5.78 -4.80 5.00
C LYS A 34 -4.90 -6.02 4.81
N VAL A 35 -3.93 -5.89 3.94
CA VAL A 35 -2.84 -6.86 3.75
C VAL A 35 -1.52 -6.11 3.70
N THR A 36 -0.53 -6.59 4.41
CA THR A 36 0.83 -6.06 4.36
C THR A 36 1.71 -7.02 3.59
N LEU A 37 2.23 -6.57 2.46
CA LEU A 37 3.13 -7.33 1.60
C LEU A 37 4.57 -6.87 1.81
N ARG A 38 5.51 -7.83 1.80
CA ARG A 38 6.95 -7.57 1.97
C ARG A 38 7.77 -8.46 1.04
N GLY A 39 8.98 -8.01 0.71
CA GLY A 39 9.91 -8.76 -0.12
C GLY A 39 9.43 -8.95 -1.57
N GLU A 40 9.69 -10.11 -2.14
CA GLU A 40 9.35 -10.42 -3.53
C GLU A 40 7.85 -10.31 -3.84
N ASN A 41 7.00 -10.71 -2.90
CA ASN A 41 5.55 -10.61 -3.07
C ASN A 41 5.08 -9.16 -3.21
N ALA A 42 5.69 -8.26 -2.44
CA ALA A 42 5.41 -6.83 -2.55
C ALA A 42 5.85 -6.26 -3.91
N GLU A 43 7.02 -6.65 -4.39
CA GLU A 43 7.52 -6.19 -5.70
C GLU A 43 6.66 -6.69 -6.86
N LYS A 44 6.28 -7.96 -6.84
CA LYS A 44 5.40 -8.56 -7.86
C LYS A 44 4.01 -7.89 -7.86
N PHE A 45 3.44 -7.70 -6.69
CA PHE A 45 2.15 -7.03 -6.56
C PHE A 45 2.21 -5.58 -7.03
N LEU A 46 3.25 -4.84 -6.65
CA LEU A 46 3.42 -3.44 -7.05
C LEU A 46 3.55 -3.30 -8.59
N ALA A 47 4.29 -4.19 -9.22
CA ALA A 47 4.40 -4.19 -10.69
C ALA A 47 3.03 -4.40 -11.37
N ARG A 48 2.22 -5.33 -10.87
CA ARG A 48 0.85 -5.56 -11.36
C ARG A 48 -0.06 -4.36 -11.12
N ALA A 49 0.00 -3.77 -9.94
CA ALA A 49 -0.82 -2.61 -9.57
C ALA A 49 -0.46 -1.37 -10.40
N LEU A 50 0.82 -1.15 -10.66
CA LEU A 50 1.27 -0.05 -11.50
C LEU A 50 0.88 -0.24 -12.97
N SER A 51 0.84 -1.48 -13.47
CA SER A 51 0.41 -1.75 -14.85
C SER A 51 -1.06 -1.37 -15.08
N ILE A 52 -1.91 -1.48 -14.07
CA ILE A 52 -3.31 -1.00 -14.12
C ILE A 52 -3.38 0.51 -14.32
N ARG A 53 -2.46 1.23 -13.71
CA ARG A 53 -2.32 2.69 -13.83
C ARG A 53 -1.46 3.12 -15.04
N GLU A 54 -1.17 2.20 -15.96
CA GLU A 54 -0.30 2.44 -17.13
C GLU A 54 1.08 2.98 -16.76
N ASN A 55 1.60 2.60 -15.60
CA ASN A 55 2.85 3.10 -15.02
C ASN A 55 2.90 4.63 -14.86
N ARG A 56 1.76 5.26 -14.64
CA ARG A 56 1.65 6.70 -14.42
C ARG A 56 1.29 7.00 -12.98
N VAL A 57 2.07 7.83 -12.33
CA VAL A 57 1.84 8.26 -10.96
C VAL A 57 2.00 9.78 -10.89
N TYR A 58 1.12 10.42 -10.14
CA TYR A 58 1.21 11.87 -9.92
C TYR A 58 2.25 12.22 -8.89
N GLU A 59 2.92 13.35 -9.08
CA GLU A 59 3.93 13.83 -8.13
C GLU A 59 3.35 14.06 -6.73
N TYR A 60 2.13 14.53 -6.63
CA TYR A 60 1.47 14.75 -5.34
C TYR A 60 1.14 13.45 -4.58
N SER A 61 1.21 12.29 -5.22
CA SER A 61 1.06 10.99 -4.57
C SER A 61 2.24 10.60 -3.68
N PHE A 62 3.37 11.30 -3.82
CA PHE A 62 4.54 11.10 -2.98
C PHE A 62 4.51 12.08 -1.80
N ASP A 63 4.82 11.59 -0.61
CA ASP A 63 4.95 12.41 0.58
C ASP A 63 6.41 12.89 0.80
N LYS A 64 6.61 13.68 1.84
CA LYS A 64 7.94 14.21 2.20
C LYS A 64 8.93 13.14 2.64
N GLU A 65 8.46 12.00 3.09
CA GLU A 65 9.27 10.86 3.54
C GLU A 65 9.42 9.76 2.48
N GLY A 66 9.04 10.05 1.23
CA GLY A 66 9.19 9.15 0.11
C GLY A 66 8.17 8.02 0.03
N ASN A 67 7.10 8.07 0.81
CA ASN A 67 6.00 7.12 0.66
C ASN A 67 5.13 7.51 -0.54
N MET A 68 4.54 6.53 -1.17
CA MET A 68 3.66 6.73 -2.31
C MET A 68 2.33 6.04 -2.09
N SER A 69 1.26 6.64 -2.55
CA SER A 69 -0.06 6.02 -2.49
C SER A 69 -0.86 6.29 -3.77
N PHE A 70 -1.65 5.32 -4.17
CA PHE A 70 -2.59 5.45 -5.27
C PHE A 70 -3.79 4.52 -5.07
N GLY A 71 -4.90 4.84 -5.71
CA GLY A 71 -6.12 4.04 -5.65
C GLY A 71 -6.34 3.21 -6.91
N ILE A 72 -6.96 2.05 -6.75
CA ILE A 72 -7.47 1.21 -7.83
C ILE A 72 -8.97 1.12 -7.65
N SER A 73 -9.74 1.51 -8.66
CA SER A 73 -11.19 1.63 -8.58
C SER A 73 -11.92 0.29 -8.58
N ASP A 74 -11.36 -0.71 -9.25
CA ASP A 74 -11.96 -2.03 -9.38
C ASP A 74 -10.91 -3.15 -9.32
N TYR A 75 -11.18 -4.18 -8.53
CA TYR A 75 -10.30 -5.34 -8.43
C TYR A 75 -10.27 -6.18 -9.72
N THR A 76 -11.27 -6.07 -10.59
CA THR A 76 -11.32 -6.79 -11.87
C THR A 76 -10.31 -6.27 -12.89
N ASP A 77 -9.75 -5.07 -12.67
CA ASP A 77 -8.68 -4.50 -13.49
C ASP A 77 -7.36 -5.29 -13.38
N PHE A 78 -7.19 -6.08 -12.31
CA PHE A 78 -6.05 -6.98 -12.20
C PHE A 78 -6.15 -8.14 -13.19
N ASP A 79 -5.03 -8.46 -13.83
CA ASP A 79 -4.94 -9.58 -14.75
C ASP A 79 -5.35 -10.90 -14.10
N GLY A 80 -6.24 -11.64 -14.78
CA GLY A 80 -6.72 -12.93 -14.30
C GLY A 80 -7.85 -12.86 -13.26
N MET A 81 -8.31 -11.66 -12.89
CA MET A 81 -9.47 -11.48 -12.02
C MET A 81 -10.74 -11.36 -12.85
N LYS A 82 -11.74 -12.15 -12.50
CA LYS A 82 -13.06 -12.09 -13.11
C LYS A 82 -14.06 -11.46 -12.15
N TYR A 83 -15.03 -10.76 -12.70
CA TYR A 83 -16.15 -10.24 -11.93
C TYR A 83 -16.94 -11.37 -11.29
N ASP A 84 -17.13 -11.27 -9.98
CA ASP A 84 -17.98 -12.19 -9.20
C ASP A 84 -19.21 -11.41 -8.70
N PRO A 85 -20.43 -11.77 -9.16
CA PRO A 85 -21.65 -11.09 -8.73
C PRO A 85 -21.92 -11.18 -7.22
N GLU A 86 -21.43 -12.22 -6.56
CA GLU A 86 -21.58 -12.39 -5.10
C GLU A 86 -20.72 -11.41 -4.31
N ILE A 87 -19.58 -11.02 -4.85
CA ILE A 87 -18.65 -10.09 -4.21
C ILE A 87 -19.00 -8.64 -4.57
N GLY A 88 -19.41 -8.38 -5.82
CA GLY A 88 -19.65 -7.04 -6.33
C GLY A 88 -18.37 -6.33 -6.80
N ILE A 89 -18.42 -5.01 -6.86
CA ILE A 89 -17.30 -4.16 -7.26
C ILE A 89 -16.65 -3.55 -6.01
N PHE A 90 -15.36 -3.80 -5.83
CA PHE A 90 -14.58 -3.20 -4.74
C PHE A 90 -13.31 -2.55 -5.27
N GLY A 91 -13.06 -1.35 -4.83
CA GLY A 91 -11.79 -0.67 -4.99
C GLY A 91 -10.85 -0.92 -3.81
N MET A 92 -9.60 -0.50 -3.98
CA MET A 92 -8.59 -0.59 -2.94
C MET A 92 -7.57 0.55 -3.05
N ASP A 93 -7.00 0.89 -1.92
CA ASP A 93 -5.87 1.81 -1.85
C ASP A 93 -4.58 1.01 -1.71
N VAL A 94 -3.59 1.40 -2.49
CA VAL A 94 -2.24 0.83 -2.44
C VAL A 94 -1.29 1.87 -1.84
N ASN A 95 -0.74 1.55 -0.68
CA ASN A 95 0.22 2.38 0.02
C ASN A 95 1.60 1.73 -0.04
N VAL A 96 2.57 2.43 -0.58
CA VAL A 96 3.95 1.96 -0.75
C VAL A 96 4.87 2.72 0.17
N VAL A 97 5.61 2.01 0.99
CA VAL A 97 6.62 2.58 1.88
C VAL A 97 7.99 2.26 1.32
N ILE A 98 8.76 3.30 0.97
CA ILE A 98 10.12 3.17 0.45
C ILE A 98 11.09 3.51 1.57
N ARG A 99 11.98 2.58 1.88
CA ARG A 99 12.98 2.73 2.94
C ARG A 99 14.34 2.22 2.50
N ARG A 100 15.39 2.80 3.06
CA ARG A 100 16.74 2.29 2.90
C ARG A 100 16.92 1.00 3.70
N LYS A 101 17.75 0.10 3.22
CA LYS A 101 18.11 -1.13 3.92
C LYS A 101 18.68 -0.83 5.30
N GLY A 102 18.27 -1.62 6.28
CA GLY A 102 18.75 -1.52 7.67
C GLY A 102 17.89 -0.68 8.61
N GLY A 103 17.07 0.25 8.09
CA GLY A 103 16.20 1.09 8.92
C GLY A 103 15.18 0.28 9.73
N GLU A 104 14.60 -0.74 9.15
CA GLU A 104 13.65 -1.62 9.84
C GLU A 104 14.25 -2.31 11.08
N ARG A 105 15.54 -2.62 11.04
CA ARG A 105 16.23 -3.25 12.15
C ARG A 105 16.23 -2.36 13.41
N VAL A 106 16.37 -1.07 13.25
CA VAL A 106 16.36 -0.11 14.36
C VAL A 106 14.99 0.01 14.98
N GLU A 107 13.94 0.02 14.18
CA GLU A 107 12.55 0.16 14.63
C GLU A 107 11.99 -1.12 15.25
N ARG A 108 12.42 -2.29 14.79
CA ARG A 108 11.81 -3.58 15.17
C ARG A 108 12.60 -4.39 16.19
N ARG A 109 13.83 -4.03 16.49
CA ARG A 109 14.62 -4.75 17.48
C ARG A 109 13.92 -4.76 18.83
N ALA A 110 14.13 -5.85 19.60
CA ALA A 110 13.48 -6.03 20.90
C ALA A 110 13.93 -5.00 21.95
N LEU A 111 15.22 -4.67 21.95
CA LEU A 111 15.84 -3.73 22.89
C LEU A 111 16.27 -2.45 22.15
N LEU A 112 16.19 -1.32 22.85
CA LEU A 112 16.63 -0.01 22.36
C LEU A 112 15.99 0.40 21.03
N ARG A 113 14.70 0.19 20.89
CA ARG A 113 13.95 0.67 19.73
C ARG A 113 14.05 2.17 19.61
N LYS A 114 14.34 2.64 18.40
CA LYS A 114 14.36 4.06 18.06
C LYS A 114 13.75 4.27 16.68
N SER A 115 13.20 5.45 16.46
CA SER A 115 12.81 5.87 15.10
C SER A 115 14.06 6.04 14.24
N ILE A 116 13.89 5.85 12.94
CA ILE A 116 14.97 6.06 11.97
C ILE A 116 15.39 7.53 12.00
N PRO A 117 16.70 7.85 12.09
CA PRO A 117 17.18 9.21 11.98
C PRO A 117 16.76 9.87 10.69
N LYS A 118 16.52 11.19 10.71
CA LYS A 118 16.07 11.94 9.52
C LYS A 118 17.04 11.82 8.34
N GLU A 119 18.33 11.77 8.61
CA GLU A 119 19.38 11.64 7.59
C GLU A 119 19.33 10.28 6.85
N HIS A 120 18.80 9.26 7.50
CA HIS A 120 18.67 7.91 6.91
C HIS A 120 17.33 7.69 6.21
N ARG A 121 16.42 8.64 6.28
CA ARG A 121 15.12 8.54 5.62
C ARG A 121 15.23 8.89 4.15
N VAL A 122 14.41 8.24 3.34
CA VAL A 122 14.29 8.53 1.92
C VAL A 122 13.47 9.80 1.73
N GLY A 123 14.01 10.76 0.97
CA GLY A 123 13.27 11.96 0.59
C GLY A 123 12.36 11.74 -0.61
N ARG A 124 11.47 12.71 -0.88
CA ARG A 124 10.54 12.67 -2.00
C ARG A 124 11.23 12.48 -3.35
N ASP A 125 12.23 13.30 -3.65
CA ASP A 125 12.94 13.27 -4.93
C ASP A 125 13.68 11.93 -5.14
N GLU A 126 14.28 11.42 -4.09
CA GLU A 126 14.95 10.12 -4.10
C GLU A 126 13.97 8.97 -4.34
N ALA A 127 12.79 9.02 -3.74
CA ALA A 127 11.73 8.04 -3.96
C ALA A 127 11.20 8.07 -5.40
N ILE A 128 10.99 9.26 -5.96
CA ILE A 128 10.58 9.45 -7.35
C ILE A 128 11.61 8.86 -8.29
N GLN A 129 12.90 9.14 -8.07
CA GLN A 129 13.97 8.60 -8.89
C GLN A 129 14.05 7.08 -8.81
N PHE A 130 13.92 6.51 -7.61
CA PHE A 130 13.90 5.07 -7.41
C PHE A 130 12.74 4.40 -8.17
N MET A 131 11.55 4.96 -8.13
CA MET A 131 10.40 4.42 -8.86
C MET A 131 10.57 4.51 -10.37
N LYS A 132 11.16 5.59 -10.88
CA LYS A 132 11.48 5.72 -12.30
C LYS A 132 12.50 4.68 -12.76
N ASP A 133 13.54 4.44 -11.98
CA ASP A 133 14.63 3.54 -12.34
C ASP A 133 14.21 2.07 -12.24
N LYS A 134 13.50 1.69 -11.19
CA LYS A 134 13.15 0.28 -10.94
C LYS A 134 11.89 -0.17 -11.66
N TYR A 135 10.86 0.66 -11.71
CA TYR A 135 9.55 0.29 -12.25
C TYR A 135 9.17 1.01 -13.53
N ASN A 136 10.04 1.83 -14.08
CA ASN A 136 9.78 2.65 -15.27
C ASN A 136 8.50 3.51 -15.15
N VAL A 137 8.27 4.05 -13.98
CA VAL A 137 7.10 4.89 -13.70
C VAL A 137 7.29 6.27 -14.32
N GLN A 138 6.24 6.75 -14.97
CA GLN A 138 6.15 8.14 -15.45
C GLN A 138 5.50 8.98 -14.36
N VAL A 139 6.21 9.98 -13.88
CA VAL A 139 5.68 10.93 -12.90
C VAL A 139 5.10 12.14 -13.62
N ILE A 140 3.85 12.43 -13.34
CA ILE A 140 3.09 13.54 -13.92
C ILE A 140 2.95 14.63 -12.86
N GLU A 141 3.15 15.88 -13.23
CA GLU A 141 2.95 17.07 -12.38
C GLU A 141 1.47 17.36 -12.09
#